data_d0fcc4483c82a20883af3196d19d26e2
#
_entry.id   d0fcc4483c82a20883af3196d19d26e2
#
_cell.length_a   1.000
_cell.length_b   1.000
_cell.length_c   1.000
_cell.angle_alpha   90.00
_cell.angle_beta   90.00
_cell.angle_gamma   90.00
#
_symmetry.space_group_name_H-M   'P 1'
#
loop_
_entity.id
_entity.type
_entity.pdbx_description
1 polymer ?
#
loop_
_entity_poly.entity_id
_entity_poly.type
_entity_poly.pdbx_seq_one_letter_code
_entity_poly.pdbx_strand_id
1 'polypeptide(L)'
;VVITEIMVNPAAVSDSYGEWFEITNTTDTTIDIHGWTIKDGDSDEHEISNDAMSVTIAPGDYFVFARNGDSTLNGGLNANYDYDGILLSNSEDEIILLDGSGAIVDEVHYTNAWPFGSGVSMEIHDLDIDNNINTNWYGSSLTYGDGDHGSPGTPYDGSMGTAYSGTLPEHFSLSPPYPNPFNPLTTLQIHNNIGGVLSLQVFDANGRRIQTITDSWIHPGFHEFQWNAQHQPSGIYFIKLSNGHRSQVQKAVLIK
;
A
#
# COMPACT_ATOMS: atom_id res chain seq x y z
N VAL A 1 -13.75 0.00 7.48
CA VAL A 1 -12.86 1.16 7.66
C VAL A 1 -11.46 0.63 7.85
N VAL A 2 -10.48 1.28 7.23
CA VAL A 2 -9.06 0.87 7.25
C VAL A 2 -8.20 2.09 7.49
N ILE A 3 -7.18 1.99 8.35
CA ILE A 3 -6.13 3.01 8.51
C ILE A 3 -5.23 2.92 7.29
N THR A 4 -5.08 4.02 6.55
CA THR A 4 -4.49 4.03 5.22
C THR A 4 -3.17 4.78 5.11
N GLU A 5 -2.92 5.78 5.96
CA GLU A 5 -1.68 6.55 5.95
C GLU A 5 -1.37 7.07 7.35
N ILE A 6 -0.07 7.15 7.70
CA ILE A 6 0.38 7.62 9.02
C ILE A 6 1.64 8.47 8.87
N MET A 7 1.61 9.72 9.33
CA MET A 7 2.76 10.61 9.50
C MET A 7 3.18 10.63 10.95
N VAL A 8 4.23 9.91 11.27
CA VAL A 8 4.75 9.76 12.63
C VAL A 8 5.76 10.87 12.98
N ASN A 9 6.62 11.26 12.01
CA ASN A 9 7.78 12.12 12.23
C ASN A 9 7.82 13.23 11.17
N PRO A 10 6.96 14.24 11.26
CA PRO A 10 6.96 15.37 10.33
C PRO A 10 8.29 16.14 10.40
N ALA A 11 8.74 16.71 9.27
CA ALA A 11 9.96 17.52 9.20
C ALA A 11 9.68 19.01 9.01
N ALA A 12 8.56 19.35 8.40
CA ALA A 12 8.17 20.75 8.16
C ALA A 12 7.81 21.47 9.46
N VAL A 13 7.24 20.75 10.43
CA VAL A 13 6.86 21.27 11.76
C VAL A 13 7.20 20.21 12.83
N SER A 14 7.06 20.58 14.12
CA SER A 14 7.29 19.61 15.21
C SER A 14 6.16 18.57 15.28
N ASP A 15 6.46 17.40 15.85
CA ASP A 15 5.53 16.28 16.03
C ASP A 15 4.20 16.71 16.67
N SER A 16 4.26 17.58 17.69
CA SER A 16 3.07 18.12 18.36
C SER A 16 2.11 18.92 17.46
N TYR A 17 2.55 19.32 16.28
CA TYR A 17 1.74 20.03 15.30
C TYR A 17 1.49 19.23 14.03
N GLY A 18 2.41 18.38 13.61
CA GLY A 18 2.42 17.78 12.29
C GLY A 18 2.16 16.28 12.24
N GLU A 19 1.99 15.59 13.37
CA GLU A 19 1.54 14.19 13.36
C GLU A 19 0.09 14.07 12.90
N TRP A 20 -0.16 13.06 12.08
CA TRP A 20 -1.50 12.76 11.57
C TRP A 20 -1.61 11.32 11.12
N PHE A 21 -2.82 10.83 11.03
CA PHE A 21 -3.15 9.58 10.35
C PHE A 21 -4.45 9.71 9.57
N GLU A 22 -4.68 8.75 8.70
CA GLU A 22 -5.82 8.75 7.80
C GLU A 22 -6.55 7.40 7.85
N ILE A 23 -7.86 7.46 7.72
CA ILE A 23 -8.70 6.28 7.54
C ILE A 23 -9.52 6.39 6.26
N THR A 24 -9.89 5.24 5.70
CA THR A 24 -10.77 5.16 4.52
C THR A 24 -12.01 4.36 4.83
N ASN A 25 -13.18 4.86 4.41
CA ASN A 25 -14.41 4.11 4.46
C ASN A 25 -14.49 3.12 3.28
N THR A 26 -14.17 1.87 3.54
CA THR A 26 -14.20 0.78 2.54
C THR A 26 -15.59 0.16 2.32
N THR A 27 -16.63 0.68 2.99
CA THR A 27 -18.01 0.17 2.84
C THR A 27 -18.78 0.91 1.74
N ASP A 28 -19.94 0.43 1.40
CA ASP A 28 -20.86 1.02 0.41
C ASP A 28 -21.86 2.02 1.02
N THR A 29 -21.73 2.32 2.32
CA THR A 29 -22.61 3.24 3.06
C THR A 29 -21.81 4.30 3.80
N THR A 30 -22.43 5.48 4.02
CA THR A 30 -21.86 6.50 4.90
C THR A 30 -21.80 5.98 6.33
N ILE A 31 -20.64 6.14 6.96
CA ILE A 31 -20.42 5.76 8.36
C ILE A 31 -20.39 7.04 9.21
N ASP A 32 -21.02 7.01 10.36
CA ASP A 32 -20.87 8.02 11.39
C ASP A 32 -19.91 7.49 12.47
N ILE A 33 -18.77 8.15 12.60
CA ILE A 33 -17.72 7.82 13.56
C ILE A 33 -17.79 8.63 14.86
N HIS A 34 -18.85 9.41 15.06
CA HIS A 34 -19.09 10.09 16.34
C HIS A 34 -19.22 9.07 17.48
N GLY A 35 -18.51 9.29 18.58
CA GLY A 35 -18.46 8.37 19.71
C GLY A 35 -17.51 7.17 19.50
N TRP A 36 -16.77 7.12 18.38
CA TRP A 36 -15.66 6.19 18.25
C TRP A 36 -14.47 6.67 19.06
N THR A 37 -13.53 5.78 19.34
CA THR A 37 -12.34 6.11 20.14
C THR A 37 -11.07 5.79 19.36
N ILE A 38 -10.16 6.76 19.31
CA ILE A 38 -8.77 6.57 18.91
C ILE A 38 -7.99 6.32 20.20
N LYS A 39 -7.12 5.32 20.23
CA LYS A 39 -6.26 5.05 21.38
C LYS A 39 -4.95 4.40 20.97
N ASP A 40 -3.97 4.42 21.87
CA ASP A 40 -2.79 3.57 21.83
C ASP A 40 -2.93 2.34 22.74
N GLY A 41 -1.87 1.55 22.88
CA GLY A 41 -1.85 0.36 23.76
C GLY A 41 -1.79 0.68 25.24
N ASP A 42 -1.45 1.90 25.61
CA ASP A 42 -1.33 2.37 26.98
C ASP A 42 -2.65 2.94 27.51
N SER A 43 -2.64 4.19 27.96
CA SER A 43 -3.81 4.83 28.57
C SER A 43 -4.34 6.02 27.78
N ASP A 44 -3.66 6.38 26.71
CA ASP A 44 -3.98 7.56 25.92
C ASP A 44 -5.12 7.25 24.97
N GLU A 45 -6.19 8.05 25.06
CA GLU A 45 -7.38 7.87 24.24
C GLU A 45 -8.04 9.20 23.91
N HIS A 46 -8.71 9.24 22.76
CA HIS A 46 -9.48 10.37 22.30
C HIS A 46 -10.83 9.90 21.75
N GLU A 47 -11.95 10.37 22.33
CA GLU A 47 -13.28 10.12 21.82
C GLU A 47 -13.61 11.10 20.67
N ILE A 48 -13.91 10.59 19.50
CA ILE A 48 -14.28 11.38 18.32
C ILE A 48 -15.65 12.03 18.56
N SER A 49 -15.66 13.35 18.70
CA SER A 49 -16.89 14.09 18.99
C SER A 49 -16.87 15.48 18.36
N ASN A 50 -18.04 16.06 18.11
CA ASN A 50 -18.20 17.45 17.71
C ASN A 50 -19.54 17.99 18.21
N ASP A 51 -19.73 19.31 18.12
CA ASP A 51 -20.95 19.98 18.54
C ASP A 51 -22.21 19.53 17.75
N ALA A 52 -22.02 19.03 16.54
CA ALA A 52 -23.10 18.51 15.70
C ALA A 52 -23.51 17.09 16.08
N MET A 53 -22.74 16.40 16.96
CA MET A 53 -22.92 15.00 17.37
C MET A 53 -22.99 14.05 16.18
N SER A 54 -22.23 14.34 15.12
CA SER A 54 -22.11 13.50 13.93
C SER A 54 -20.80 13.84 13.18
N VAL A 55 -20.01 12.83 12.91
CA VAL A 55 -18.77 12.91 12.12
C VAL A 55 -18.85 11.82 11.06
N THR A 56 -19.15 12.19 9.82
CA THR A 56 -19.48 11.21 8.77
C THR A 56 -18.41 11.09 7.71
N ILE A 57 -18.22 9.86 7.22
CA ILE A 57 -17.32 9.51 6.11
C ILE A 57 -18.14 8.82 5.04
N ALA A 58 -18.23 9.39 3.84
CA ALA A 58 -18.95 8.77 2.72
C ALA A 58 -18.21 7.53 2.18
N PRO A 59 -18.88 6.65 1.42
CA PRO A 59 -18.24 5.50 0.80
C PRO A 59 -17.03 5.88 -0.06
N GLY A 60 -15.90 5.27 0.20
CA GLY A 60 -14.65 5.50 -0.53
C GLY A 60 -13.92 6.80 -0.19
N ASP A 61 -14.44 7.62 0.73
CA ASP A 61 -13.76 8.84 1.16
C ASP A 61 -12.62 8.53 2.14
N TYR A 62 -11.63 9.39 2.11
CA TYR A 62 -10.47 9.45 2.99
C TYR A 62 -10.70 10.51 4.06
N PHE A 63 -10.32 10.22 5.30
CA PHE A 63 -10.58 11.08 6.45
C PHE A 63 -9.32 11.24 7.28
N VAL A 64 -8.78 12.46 7.31
CA VAL A 64 -7.52 12.80 7.94
C VAL A 64 -7.73 13.30 9.36
N PHE A 65 -7.11 12.63 10.31
CA PHE A 65 -7.00 13.03 11.71
C PHE A 65 -5.65 13.68 11.95
N ALA A 66 -5.60 14.85 12.52
CA ALA A 66 -4.38 15.58 12.84
C ALA A 66 -4.31 15.97 14.31
N ARG A 67 -3.10 16.07 14.86
CA ARG A 67 -2.88 16.64 16.20
C ARG A 67 -3.16 18.13 16.27
N ASN A 68 -3.15 18.80 15.14
CA ASN A 68 -3.48 20.22 15.02
C ASN A 68 -4.26 20.43 13.71
N GLY A 69 -5.49 20.89 13.81
CA GLY A 69 -6.36 21.15 12.65
C GLY A 69 -6.07 22.45 11.91
N ASP A 70 -5.21 23.34 12.45
CA ASP A 70 -4.87 24.63 11.81
C ASP A 70 -3.79 24.43 10.74
N SER A 71 -4.19 24.49 9.47
CA SER A 71 -3.29 24.29 8.34
C SER A 71 -2.15 25.31 8.24
N THR A 72 -2.23 26.42 8.95
CA THR A 72 -1.14 27.40 9.01
C THR A 72 -0.05 27.02 10.03
N LEU A 73 -0.32 26.05 10.89
CA LEU A 73 0.57 25.60 11.96
C LEU A 73 1.01 24.15 11.81
N ASN A 74 0.24 23.33 11.09
CA ASN A 74 0.45 21.88 10.98
C ASN A 74 1.24 21.46 9.72
N GLY A 75 1.96 22.35 9.08
CA GLY A 75 2.74 22.05 7.88
C GLY A 75 1.91 22.06 6.59
N GLY A 76 0.75 22.73 6.58
CA GLY A 76 -0.10 22.86 5.39
C GLY A 76 -1.03 21.68 5.17
N LEU A 77 -1.26 20.84 6.17
CA LEU A 77 -2.18 19.70 6.12
C LEU A 77 -3.64 20.16 6.16
N ASN A 78 -4.49 19.63 5.29
CA ASN A 78 -5.94 19.80 5.39
C ASN A 78 -6.55 18.65 6.18
N ALA A 79 -6.70 18.82 7.49
CA ALA A 79 -7.31 17.83 8.36
C ALA A 79 -8.85 17.90 8.31
N ASN A 80 -9.50 16.75 8.44
CA ASN A 80 -10.94 16.64 8.63
C ASN A 80 -11.34 16.76 10.10
N TYR A 81 -10.43 16.34 11.00
CA TYR A 81 -10.65 16.31 12.43
C TYR A 81 -9.32 16.50 13.19
N ASP A 82 -9.35 17.24 14.28
CA ASP A 82 -8.22 17.37 15.20
C ASP A 82 -8.44 16.58 16.48
N TYR A 83 -7.44 15.79 16.87
CA TYR A 83 -7.45 14.99 18.10
C TYR A 83 -6.39 15.48 19.08
N ASP A 84 -6.60 15.19 20.35
CA ASP A 84 -5.67 15.47 21.44
C ASP A 84 -5.40 14.21 22.28
N GLY A 85 -4.48 14.31 23.22
CA GLY A 85 -4.18 13.26 24.19
C GLY A 85 -3.28 12.14 23.67
N ILE A 86 -3.15 11.94 22.36
CA ILE A 86 -2.35 10.87 21.76
C ILE A 86 -1.10 11.46 21.12
N LEU A 87 0.03 10.79 21.31
CA LEU A 87 1.35 11.09 20.73
C LEU A 87 1.80 9.88 19.93
N LEU A 88 2.23 10.09 18.69
CA LEU A 88 2.82 9.01 17.89
C LEU A 88 4.33 8.94 18.11
N SER A 89 4.81 7.84 18.69
CA SER A 89 6.25 7.64 18.92
C SER A 89 7.02 7.49 17.61
N ASN A 90 8.14 8.18 17.49
CA ASN A 90 9.04 8.10 16.33
C ASN A 90 9.82 6.75 16.21
N SER A 91 9.52 5.78 17.06
CA SER A 91 10.20 4.48 17.06
C SER A 91 9.25 3.29 16.95
N GLU A 92 8.31 3.19 17.86
CA GLU A 92 7.31 2.13 17.91
C GLU A 92 6.09 2.64 18.64
N ASP A 93 4.92 2.32 18.13
CA ASP A 93 3.63 2.71 18.70
C ASP A 93 2.49 1.95 18.03
N GLU A 94 1.26 2.21 18.47
CA GLU A 94 0.05 1.70 17.86
C GLU A 94 -1.03 2.77 17.71
N ILE A 95 -1.85 2.60 16.68
CA ILE A 95 -3.10 3.32 16.49
C ILE A 95 -4.21 2.28 16.49
N ILE A 96 -5.11 2.36 17.45
CA ILE A 96 -6.25 1.46 17.60
C ILE A 96 -7.53 2.29 17.46
N LEU A 97 -8.39 1.92 16.53
CA LEU A 97 -9.68 2.54 16.30
C LEU A 97 -10.79 1.65 16.84
N LEU A 98 -11.55 2.15 17.79
CA LEU A 98 -12.69 1.45 18.38
C LEU A 98 -14.01 2.08 17.93
N ASP A 99 -15.03 1.27 17.68
CA ASP A 99 -16.38 1.77 17.46
C ASP A 99 -17.06 2.20 18.77
N GLY A 100 -18.26 2.81 18.67
CA GLY A 100 -19.04 3.26 19.84
C GLY A 100 -19.49 2.15 20.79
N SER A 101 -19.26 0.87 20.46
CA SER A 101 -19.45 -0.27 21.37
C SER A 101 -18.16 -0.70 22.06
N GLY A 102 -17.02 -0.13 21.68
CA GLY A 102 -15.68 -0.49 22.13
C GLY A 102 -15.08 -1.70 21.40
N ALA A 103 -15.65 -2.10 20.26
CA ALA A 103 -15.05 -3.13 19.43
C ALA A 103 -13.97 -2.54 18.53
N ILE A 104 -12.85 -3.26 18.35
CA ILE A 104 -11.77 -2.85 17.42
C ILE A 104 -12.33 -2.88 16.01
N VAL A 105 -12.24 -1.73 15.33
CA VAL A 105 -12.58 -1.57 13.92
C VAL A 105 -11.36 -1.83 13.06
N ASP A 106 -10.22 -1.26 13.48
CA ASP A 106 -8.92 -1.44 12.83
C ASP A 106 -7.79 -1.08 13.79
N GLU A 107 -6.59 -1.62 13.56
CA GLU A 107 -5.41 -1.33 14.36
C GLU A 107 -4.12 -1.47 13.55
N VAL A 108 -3.14 -0.63 13.84
CA VAL A 108 -1.81 -0.68 13.25
C VAL A 108 -0.78 -0.57 14.36
N HIS A 109 0.11 -1.56 14.49
CA HIS A 109 1.23 -1.59 15.42
C HIS A 109 2.52 -1.44 14.64
N TYR A 110 3.13 -0.28 14.64
CA TYR A 110 4.33 0.00 13.88
C TYR A 110 5.60 0.01 14.74
N THR A 111 6.72 -0.23 14.11
CA THR A 111 8.07 -0.13 14.70
C THR A 111 8.98 0.65 13.76
N ASN A 112 10.19 0.99 14.23
CA ASN A 112 11.22 1.67 13.41
C ASN A 112 11.72 0.85 12.20
N ALA A 113 11.24 -0.38 12.02
CA ALA A 113 11.47 -1.18 10.82
C ALA A 113 10.44 -0.87 9.71
N TRP A 114 9.42 -0.07 9.99
CA TRP A 114 8.39 0.32 9.04
C TRP A 114 8.84 1.48 8.14
N PRO A 115 8.24 1.69 6.97
CA PRO A 115 8.79 2.54 5.92
C PRO A 115 8.51 4.04 6.10
N PHE A 116 8.46 4.54 7.33
CA PHE A 116 8.37 5.98 7.60
C PHE A 116 9.75 6.58 7.89
N GLY A 117 9.84 7.90 7.83
CA GLY A 117 11.06 8.63 8.12
C GLY A 117 10.77 10.09 8.46
N SER A 118 11.82 10.88 8.71
CA SER A 118 11.63 12.31 8.96
C SER A 118 11.03 12.98 7.71
N GLY A 119 9.83 13.52 7.85
CA GLY A 119 9.06 14.14 6.77
C GLY A 119 8.49 13.16 5.76
N VAL A 120 8.38 11.87 6.11
CA VAL A 120 7.85 10.84 5.21
C VAL A 120 6.80 10.02 5.95
N SER A 121 5.55 10.11 5.52
CA SER A 121 4.48 9.22 5.97
C SER A 121 4.66 7.81 5.43
N MET A 122 4.05 6.85 6.08
CA MET A 122 3.84 5.52 5.52
C MET A 122 2.40 5.37 5.06
N GLU A 123 2.18 4.77 3.90
CA GLU A 123 0.88 4.59 3.28
C GLU A 123 0.67 3.16 2.77
N ILE A 124 -0.57 2.67 2.83
CA ILE A 124 -0.96 1.37 2.30
C ILE A 124 -1.56 1.54 0.90
N HIS A 125 -1.21 0.64 -0.03
CA HIS A 125 -1.62 0.77 -1.44
C HIS A 125 -2.78 -0.15 -1.83
N ASP A 126 -3.17 -1.07 -0.95
CA ASP A 126 -4.24 -2.03 -1.19
C ASP A 126 -5.09 -2.14 0.08
N LEU A 127 -6.36 -1.78 -0.02
CA LEU A 127 -7.29 -1.72 1.11
C LEU A 127 -7.83 -3.10 1.54
N ASP A 128 -7.54 -4.14 0.75
CA ASP A 128 -8.00 -5.52 1.00
C ASP A 128 -6.95 -6.38 1.73
N ILE A 129 -5.77 -5.82 2.03
CA ILE A 129 -4.69 -6.53 2.71
C ILE A 129 -4.59 -6.12 4.18
N ASP A 130 -3.98 -6.98 4.99
CA ASP A 130 -3.73 -6.72 6.41
C ASP A 130 -2.76 -5.54 6.59
N ASN A 131 -3.27 -4.43 7.11
CA ASN A 131 -2.50 -3.22 7.36
C ASN A 131 -1.66 -3.29 8.65
N ASN A 132 -1.76 -4.34 9.45
CA ASN A 132 -0.89 -4.59 10.59
C ASN A 132 0.37 -5.42 10.23
N ILE A 133 0.74 -5.40 8.94
CA ILE A 133 1.94 -6.06 8.40
C ILE A 133 2.83 -5.02 7.70
N ASN A 134 4.06 -4.82 8.20
CA ASN A 134 4.97 -3.78 7.73
C ASN A 134 5.30 -3.84 6.23
N THR A 135 5.34 -5.03 5.64
CA THR A 135 5.63 -5.21 4.19
C THR A 135 4.50 -4.75 3.28
N ASN A 136 3.35 -4.41 3.84
CA ASN A 136 2.19 -3.88 3.12
C ASN A 136 2.19 -2.34 3.05
N TRP A 137 3.12 -1.68 3.74
CA TRP A 137 3.28 -0.24 3.81
C TRP A 137 4.46 0.26 2.98
N TYR A 138 4.38 1.49 2.51
CA TYR A 138 5.40 2.20 1.73
C TYR A 138 5.59 3.59 2.27
N GLY A 139 6.82 4.09 2.21
CA GLY A 139 7.08 5.50 2.44
C GLY A 139 6.50 6.32 1.28
N SER A 140 5.69 7.33 1.58
CA SER A 140 5.13 8.22 0.58
C SER A 140 6.21 9.04 -0.10
N SER A 141 5.96 9.38 -1.33
CA SER A 141 6.86 10.16 -2.17
C SER A 141 6.20 11.41 -2.75
N LEU A 142 4.90 11.53 -2.59
CA LEU A 142 4.14 12.72 -2.95
C LEU A 142 4.41 13.80 -1.90
N THR A 143 4.56 15.04 -2.32
CA THR A 143 4.79 16.15 -1.41
C THR A 143 3.46 16.86 -1.13
N TYR A 144 3.19 17.15 0.13
CA TYR A 144 2.06 17.97 0.54
C TYR A 144 2.52 19.17 1.37
N GLY A 145 1.64 20.15 1.54
CA GLY A 145 1.82 21.29 2.43
C GLY A 145 3.19 21.98 2.29
N ASP A 146 3.90 22.11 3.40
CA ASP A 146 5.18 22.81 3.52
C ASP A 146 6.41 21.96 3.18
N GLY A 147 6.21 20.77 2.57
CA GLY A 147 7.28 19.99 1.96
C GLY A 147 7.48 18.58 2.51
N ASP A 148 6.68 18.15 3.46
CA ASP A 148 6.66 16.74 3.88
C ASP A 148 6.04 15.83 2.79
N HIS A 149 6.36 14.55 2.84
CA HIS A 149 5.88 13.56 1.90
C HIS A 149 4.69 12.80 2.48
N GLY A 150 3.59 12.77 1.70
CA GLY A 150 2.32 12.15 2.05
C GLY A 150 1.28 12.40 0.97
N SER A 151 0.17 11.67 1.02
CA SER A 151 -0.98 11.84 0.14
C SER A 151 -2.31 12.09 0.89
N PRO A 152 -2.32 12.91 1.97
CA PRO A 152 -3.46 13.03 2.85
C PRO A 152 -4.74 13.46 2.12
N GLY A 153 -5.83 12.76 2.36
CA GLY A 153 -7.15 13.01 1.77
C GLY A 153 -7.32 12.44 0.36
N THR A 154 -6.34 11.68 -0.14
CA THR A 154 -6.39 11.12 -1.50
C THR A 154 -5.93 9.67 -1.52
N PRO A 155 -6.52 8.83 -2.40
CA PRO A 155 -6.05 7.46 -2.53
C PRO A 155 -4.60 7.42 -3.01
N TYR A 156 -3.85 6.42 -2.57
CA TYR A 156 -2.55 6.11 -3.14
C TYR A 156 -2.67 6.00 -4.67
N ASP A 157 -1.99 6.86 -5.41
CA ASP A 157 -2.09 6.95 -6.87
C ASP A 157 -1.13 6.01 -7.63
N GLY A 158 -0.33 5.22 -6.88
CA GLY A 158 0.71 4.36 -7.45
C GLY A 158 1.92 5.11 -7.98
N SER A 159 1.98 6.42 -7.81
CA SER A 159 3.15 7.20 -8.16
C SER A 159 4.16 7.17 -7.04
N MET A 160 5.11 6.26 -7.14
CA MET A 160 6.31 6.34 -6.34
C MET A 160 7.13 7.54 -6.82
N GLY A 161 7.32 8.52 -5.97
CA GLY A 161 8.05 9.73 -6.32
C GLY A 161 9.46 9.45 -6.80
N THR A 162 9.89 10.25 -7.74
CA THR A 162 11.20 10.21 -8.40
C THR A 162 12.36 10.65 -7.49
N ALA A 163 12.25 10.56 -6.18
CA ALA A 163 13.32 10.94 -5.24
C ALA A 163 14.41 9.88 -5.06
N TYR A 164 14.25 8.68 -5.63
CA TYR A 164 15.31 7.68 -5.71
C TYR A 164 15.76 7.56 -7.17
N SER A 165 16.94 8.09 -7.50
CA SER A 165 17.57 7.92 -8.82
C SER A 165 18.17 6.50 -9.03
N GLY A 166 17.61 5.52 -8.36
CA GLY A 166 17.75 4.12 -8.66
C GLY A 166 16.41 3.65 -9.18
N THR A 167 16.39 3.00 -10.33
CA THR A 167 15.20 2.31 -10.85
C THR A 167 14.67 1.39 -9.74
N LEU A 168 13.67 1.87 -8.97
CA LEU A 168 12.93 0.98 -8.06
C LEU A 168 12.28 -0.08 -8.95
N PRO A 169 12.44 -1.37 -8.64
CA PRO A 169 11.74 -2.41 -9.36
C PRO A 169 10.24 -2.10 -9.27
N GLU A 170 9.54 -2.17 -10.39
CA GLU A 170 8.09 -2.23 -10.41
C GLU A 170 7.60 -3.21 -9.32
N HIS A 171 6.40 -3.04 -8.79
CA HIS A 171 5.84 -3.89 -7.72
C HIS A 171 6.09 -5.38 -7.95
N PHE A 172 6.21 -5.78 -9.20
CA PHE A 172 6.72 -7.08 -9.63
C PHE A 172 7.54 -6.93 -10.91
N SER A 173 8.49 -7.83 -11.13
CA SER A 173 9.24 -7.90 -12.38
C SER A 173 9.29 -9.33 -12.89
N LEU A 174 9.27 -9.46 -14.23
CA LEU A 174 9.48 -10.71 -14.94
C LEU A 174 10.82 -10.64 -15.67
N SER A 175 11.79 -11.42 -15.21
CA SER A 175 13.09 -11.51 -15.88
C SER A 175 12.96 -12.19 -17.25
N PRO A 176 13.88 -11.92 -18.18
CA PRO A 176 13.94 -12.68 -19.43
C PRO A 176 14.01 -14.17 -19.15
N PRO A 177 13.23 -15.03 -19.86
CA PRO A 177 13.28 -16.48 -19.71
C PRO A 177 14.70 -17.01 -19.96
N TYR A 178 15.15 -17.96 -19.15
CA TYR A 178 16.47 -18.55 -19.34
C TYR A 178 16.45 -20.07 -19.18
N PRO A 179 17.04 -20.82 -20.14
CA PRO A 179 17.63 -20.35 -21.39
C PRO A 179 16.61 -19.75 -22.35
N ASN A 180 17.05 -18.87 -23.26
CA ASN A 180 16.25 -18.34 -24.37
C ASN A 180 17.18 -18.00 -25.54
N PRO A 181 17.14 -18.72 -26.71
CA PRO A 181 16.21 -19.83 -27.04
C PRO A 181 16.32 -21.05 -26.14
N PHE A 182 15.25 -21.85 -26.03
CA PHE A 182 15.16 -22.99 -25.12
C PHE A 182 14.65 -24.27 -25.81
N ASN A 183 14.89 -25.45 -25.18
CA ASN A 183 14.46 -26.77 -25.66
C ASN A 183 14.38 -27.80 -24.50
N PRO A 184 13.25 -28.35 -24.14
CA PRO A 184 11.92 -27.78 -24.20
C PRO A 184 11.59 -26.97 -22.92
N LEU A 185 12.57 -26.79 -22.02
CA LEU A 185 12.43 -26.19 -20.68
C LEU A 185 13.05 -24.81 -20.63
N THR A 186 12.35 -23.87 -20.02
CA THR A 186 12.90 -22.55 -19.65
C THR A 186 12.43 -22.17 -18.26
N THR A 187 13.28 -21.45 -17.53
CA THR A 187 12.98 -20.90 -16.21
C THR A 187 12.44 -19.47 -16.35
N LEU A 188 11.40 -19.20 -15.60
CA LEU A 188 10.73 -17.91 -15.50
C LEU A 188 10.97 -17.40 -14.09
N GLN A 189 11.78 -16.37 -13.94
CA GLN A 189 12.04 -15.74 -12.66
C GLN A 189 11.16 -14.50 -12.51
N ILE A 190 10.46 -14.42 -11.40
CA ILE A 190 9.72 -13.23 -11.00
C ILE A 190 10.29 -12.70 -9.69
N HIS A 191 10.34 -11.40 -9.57
CA HIS A 191 10.55 -10.71 -8.32
C HIS A 191 9.26 -9.97 -7.97
N ASN A 192 8.71 -10.28 -6.81
CA ASN A 192 7.53 -9.63 -6.28
C ASN A 192 7.95 -8.85 -5.03
N ASN A 193 7.86 -7.53 -5.07
CA ASN A 193 8.29 -6.69 -3.94
C ASN A 193 7.24 -6.66 -2.83
N ILE A 194 6.00 -6.90 -3.20
CA ILE A 194 4.83 -6.89 -2.32
C ILE A 194 4.04 -8.16 -2.58
N GLY A 195 3.56 -8.83 -1.56
CA GLY A 195 2.65 -9.96 -1.73
C GLY A 195 1.44 -9.58 -2.60
N GLY A 196 0.86 -10.55 -3.32
CA GLY A 196 -0.32 -10.28 -4.13
C GLY A 196 -0.69 -11.43 -5.05
N VAL A 197 -1.91 -11.37 -5.60
CA VAL A 197 -2.35 -12.32 -6.62
C VAL A 197 -1.66 -11.99 -7.94
N LEU A 198 -0.78 -12.87 -8.40
CA LEU A 198 -0.10 -12.75 -9.69
C LEU A 198 -0.55 -13.86 -10.63
N SER A 199 -0.82 -13.47 -11.86
CA SER A 199 -1.11 -14.38 -12.98
C SER A 199 0.07 -14.43 -13.94
N LEU A 200 0.71 -15.60 -14.07
CA LEU A 200 1.79 -15.87 -15.01
C LEU A 200 1.29 -16.79 -16.11
N GLN A 201 1.19 -16.26 -17.32
CA GLN A 201 0.54 -16.92 -18.44
C GLN A 201 1.44 -16.94 -19.68
N VAL A 202 1.27 -17.97 -20.50
CA VAL A 202 1.99 -18.14 -21.77
C VAL A 202 1.01 -18.02 -22.93
N PHE A 203 1.40 -17.25 -23.95
CA PHE A 203 0.63 -17.01 -25.16
C PHE A 203 1.47 -17.39 -26.40
N ASP A 204 0.81 -17.85 -27.45
CA ASP A 204 1.43 -18.00 -28.79
C ASP A 204 1.53 -16.66 -29.53
N ALA A 205 2.14 -16.67 -30.71
CA ALA A 205 2.34 -15.49 -31.55
C ALA A 205 1.01 -14.83 -32.02
N ASN A 206 -0.10 -15.56 -31.95
CA ASN A 206 -1.44 -15.05 -32.31
C ASN A 206 -2.19 -14.47 -31.08
N GLY A 207 -1.56 -14.44 -29.90
CA GLY A 207 -2.18 -13.97 -28.67
C GLY A 207 -3.11 -14.98 -28.01
N ARG A 208 -3.12 -16.25 -28.47
CA ARG A 208 -3.91 -17.29 -27.84
C ARG A 208 -3.17 -17.80 -26.59
N ARG A 209 -3.84 -17.84 -25.45
CA ARG A 209 -3.29 -18.39 -24.20
C ARG A 209 -3.07 -19.89 -24.36
N ILE A 210 -1.82 -20.31 -24.15
CA ILE A 210 -1.37 -21.71 -24.22
C ILE A 210 -1.43 -22.38 -22.86
N GLN A 211 -1.00 -21.66 -21.82
CA GLN A 211 -0.91 -22.20 -20.47
C GLN A 211 -1.00 -21.07 -19.43
N THR A 212 -1.57 -21.38 -18.28
CA THR A 212 -1.39 -20.60 -17.04
C THR A 212 -0.39 -21.36 -16.18
N ILE A 213 0.72 -20.71 -15.84
CA ILE A 213 1.78 -21.28 -15.00
C ILE A 213 1.38 -21.16 -13.53
N THR A 214 0.95 -19.96 -13.12
CA THR A 214 0.35 -19.70 -11.81
C THR A 214 -0.72 -18.62 -11.94
N ASP A 215 -1.69 -18.67 -11.06
CA ASP A 215 -2.72 -17.65 -10.87
C ASP A 215 -3.13 -17.73 -9.40
N SER A 216 -2.29 -17.19 -8.54
CA SER A 216 -2.42 -17.37 -7.09
C SER A 216 -1.67 -16.27 -6.34
N TRP A 217 -1.89 -16.21 -5.04
CA TRP A 217 -1.11 -15.36 -4.15
C TRP A 217 0.37 -15.75 -4.18
N ILE A 218 1.24 -14.77 -4.43
CA ILE A 218 2.69 -14.91 -4.43
C ILE A 218 3.25 -13.99 -3.35
N HIS A 219 3.99 -14.57 -2.41
CA HIS A 219 4.63 -13.83 -1.33
C HIS A 219 5.70 -12.85 -1.87
N PRO A 220 6.09 -11.84 -1.08
CA PRO A 220 7.25 -11.01 -1.42
C PRO A 220 8.50 -11.85 -1.61
N GLY A 221 9.37 -11.45 -2.56
CA GLY A 221 10.65 -12.10 -2.83
C GLY A 221 10.83 -12.59 -4.27
N PHE A 222 11.86 -13.40 -4.46
CA PHE A 222 12.18 -14.02 -5.73
C PHE A 222 11.52 -15.39 -5.84
N HIS A 223 10.86 -15.63 -6.98
CA HIS A 223 10.20 -16.92 -7.27
C HIS A 223 10.64 -17.42 -8.63
N GLU A 224 10.78 -18.76 -8.73
CA GLU A 224 11.12 -19.43 -9.97
C GLU A 224 10.01 -20.39 -10.38
N PHE A 225 9.63 -20.32 -11.65
CA PHE A 225 8.71 -21.23 -12.28
C PHE A 225 9.37 -21.87 -13.50
N GLN A 226 9.03 -23.10 -13.82
CA GLN A 226 9.48 -23.74 -15.04
C GLN A 226 8.34 -23.85 -16.04
N TRP A 227 8.62 -23.48 -17.28
CA TRP A 227 7.74 -23.76 -18.39
C TRP A 227 8.28 -24.90 -19.25
N ASN A 228 7.54 -26.02 -19.30
CA ASN A 228 7.82 -27.14 -20.18
C ASN A 228 6.97 -27.07 -21.44
N ALA A 229 7.60 -26.72 -22.56
CA ALA A 229 6.98 -26.58 -23.86
C ALA A 229 7.07 -27.86 -24.74
N GLN A 230 7.25 -29.02 -24.13
CA GLN A 230 7.45 -30.30 -24.87
C GLN A 230 6.38 -30.57 -25.93
N HIS A 231 5.14 -30.16 -25.68
CA HIS A 231 4.00 -30.41 -26.59
C HIS A 231 3.71 -29.21 -27.50
N GLN A 232 4.52 -28.14 -27.44
CA GLN A 232 4.32 -26.96 -28.26
C GLN A 232 5.24 -26.98 -29.50
N PRO A 233 4.83 -26.45 -30.65
CA PRO A 233 5.68 -26.32 -31.83
C PRO A 233 6.81 -25.33 -31.61
N SER A 234 7.93 -25.48 -32.34
CA SER A 234 8.98 -24.43 -32.37
C SER A 234 8.38 -23.10 -32.81
N GLY A 235 8.78 -22.00 -32.17
CA GLY A 235 8.22 -20.69 -32.45
C GLY A 235 8.45 -19.66 -31.34
N ILE A 236 7.80 -18.52 -31.53
CA ILE A 236 7.82 -17.41 -30.57
C ILE A 236 6.62 -17.50 -29.66
N TYR A 237 6.89 -17.30 -28.38
CA TYR A 237 5.89 -17.25 -27.31
C TYR A 237 6.06 -15.99 -26.49
N PHE A 238 4.99 -15.55 -25.88
CA PHE A 238 4.97 -14.40 -24.96
C PHE A 238 4.56 -14.85 -23.58
N ILE A 239 5.36 -14.52 -22.59
CA ILE A 239 5.12 -14.80 -21.19
C ILE A 239 4.63 -13.51 -20.55
N LYS A 240 3.42 -13.52 -20.02
CA LYS A 240 2.78 -12.37 -19.39
C LYS A 240 2.64 -12.62 -17.89
N LEU A 241 3.24 -11.73 -17.11
CA LEU A 241 3.00 -11.60 -15.67
C LEU A 241 2.05 -10.42 -15.46
N SER A 242 1.03 -10.58 -14.61
CA SER A 242 0.08 -9.51 -14.32
C SER A 242 -0.53 -9.66 -12.92
N ASN A 243 -0.88 -8.54 -12.29
CA ASN A 243 -1.64 -8.46 -11.04
C ASN A 243 -3.09 -7.96 -11.25
N GLY A 244 -3.59 -8.00 -12.48
CA GLY A 244 -4.92 -7.47 -12.82
C GLY A 244 -4.91 -6.01 -13.29
N HIS A 245 -4.07 -5.17 -12.71
CA HIS A 245 -3.95 -3.74 -13.05
C HIS A 245 -2.77 -3.43 -13.96
N ARG A 246 -1.64 -4.09 -13.74
CA ARG A 246 -0.39 -3.92 -14.50
C ARG A 246 0.05 -5.27 -15.09
N SER A 247 0.84 -5.22 -16.15
CA SER A 247 1.42 -6.43 -16.73
C SER A 247 2.77 -6.17 -17.36
N GLN A 248 3.63 -7.20 -17.26
CA GLN A 248 4.90 -7.27 -17.99
C GLN A 248 4.88 -8.46 -18.94
N VAL A 249 5.58 -8.33 -20.07
CA VAL A 249 5.64 -9.36 -21.09
C VAL A 249 7.09 -9.60 -21.49
N GLN A 250 7.49 -10.87 -21.50
CA GLN A 250 8.77 -11.33 -22.01
C GLN A 250 8.59 -12.24 -23.22
N LYS A 251 9.52 -12.17 -24.17
CA LYS A 251 9.55 -13.04 -25.34
C LYS A 251 10.37 -14.29 -25.07
N ALA A 252 9.84 -15.47 -25.39
CA ALA A 252 10.52 -16.73 -25.36
C ALA A 252 10.57 -17.38 -26.75
N VAL A 253 11.69 -18.02 -27.09
CA VAL A 253 11.90 -18.68 -28.39
C VAL A 253 12.14 -20.15 -28.16
N LEU A 254 11.20 -21.01 -28.55
CA LEU A 254 11.31 -22.46 -28.52
C LEU A 254 11.95 -22.98 -29.81
N ILE A 255 13.02 -23.76 -29.66
CA ILE A 255 13.71 -24.45 -30.76
C ILE A 255 13.72 -25.97 -30.43
N LYS A 256 13.16 -26.77 -31.29
CA LYS A 256 13.22 -28.22 -31.21
C LYS A 256 14.18 -28.76 -32.27
#